data_d58e0a05f623f2903d5e7f3b85210682
#
_entry.id   d58e0a05f623f2903d5e7f3b85210682
#
_cell.length_a   1.000
_cell.length_b   1.000
_cell.length_c   1.000
_cell.angle_alpha   90.00
_cell.angle_beta   90.00
_cell.angle_gamma   90.00
#
_symmetry.space_group_name_H-M   'P 1'
#
loop_
_entity.id
_entity.type
_entity.pdbx_description
1 polymer ?
#
loop_
_entity_poly.entity_id
_entity_poly.type
_entity_poly.pdbx_seq_one_letter_code
_entity_poly.pdbx_strand_id
1 'polypeptide(L)'
;EFKYKPIKGLELSLLGAFKYMTSTQEHYVKDNSNQALAYRAMSNGIIRDANKYLYKDPNNPYVLPMTVLPYGGLYHKGDNRMSDYDIRATANYSHTFAEKHIMNLFGGMELKSIERQRNAFEGAGLRYDAGMVPFYIYQYFKRSLESGNTYYTIAPTNSRSVAFYGNATYSYQGRYVFNGTLRYEGS
;
A
#
# COMPACT_ATOMS: atom_id res chain seq x y z
N GLU A 1 4.99 10.30 -24.25
CA GLU A 1 4.97 11.78 -24.31
C GLU A 1 4.62 12.22 -25.71
N PHE A 2 3.68 13.12 -25.83
CA PHE A 2 3.26 13.75 -27.09
C PHE A 2 3.61 15.25 -27.02
N LYS A 3 4.24 15.81 -28.08
CA LYS A 3 4.60 17.22 -28.19
C LYS A 3 4.00 17.83 -29.45
N TYR A 4 3.46 19.03 -29.33
CA TYR A 4 2.83 19.77 -30.42
C TYR A 4 3.24 21.24 -30.39
N LYS A 5 3.65 21.77 -31.54
CA LYS A 5 4.08 23.17 -31.71
C LYS A 5 3.12 23.88 -32.66
N PRO A 6 2.01 24.45 -32.17
CA PRO A 6 1.02 25.08 -33.03
C PRO A 6 1.49 26.37 -33.68
N ILE A 7 2.34 27.13 -32.96
CA ILE A 7 2.88 28.40 -33.44
C ILE A 7 4.34 28.56 -32.99
N LYS A 8 5.08 29.44 -33.61
CA LYS A 8 6.46 29.73 -33.23
C LYS A 8 6.55 30.22 -31.79
N GLY A 9 7.36 29.55 -30.99
CA GLY A 9 7.55 29.87 -29.59
C GLY A 9 6.61 29.13 -28.60
N LEU A 10 5.55 28.49 -29.05
CA LEU A 10 4.65 27.72 -28.20
C LEU A 10 4.86 26.21 -28.39
N GLU A 11 5.14 25.51 -27.29
CA GLU A 11 5.21 24.07 -27.22
C GLU A 11 4.21 23.56 -26.18
N LEU A 12 3.32 22.67 -26.62
CA LEU A 12 2.39 21.95 -25.76
C LEU A 12 2.90 20.52 -25.61
N SER A 13 2.90 19.98 -24.40
CA SER A 13 3.21 18.57 -24.18
C SER A 13 2.18 17.89 -23.32
N LEU A 14 1.91 16.62 -23.62
CA LEU A 14 1.07 15.71 -22.87
C LEU A 14 1.89 14.46 -22.53
N LEU A 15 1.98 14.17 -21.24
CA LEU A 15 2.62 12.99 -20.71
C LEU A 15 1.58 12.13 -20.00
N GLY A 16 1.51 10.87 -20.34
CA GLY A 16 0.77 9.86 -19.57
C GLY A 16 1.75 8.83 -19.03
N ALA A 17 1.61 8.48 -17.77
CA ALA A 17 2.35 7.41 -17.13
C ALA A 17 1.41 6.49 -16.37
N PHE A 18 1.69 5.18 -16.45
CA PHE A 18 1.01 4.15 -15.70
C PHE A 18 2.05 3.30 -15.00
N LYS A 19 1.84 3.07 -13.71
CA LYS A 19 2.68 2.18 -12.92
C LYS A 19 1.80 1.16 -12.22
N TYR A 20 2.13 -0.10 -12.40
CA TYR A 20 1.52 -1.20 -11.67
C TYR A 20 2.59 -1.91 -10.86
N MET A 21 2.30 -2.15 -9.60
CA MET A 21 3.19 -2.86 -8.68
C MET A 21 2.40 -3.88 -7.88
N THR A 22 2.94 -5.07 -7.77
CA THR A 22 2.45 -6.10 -6.86
C THR A 22 3.60 -6.61 -6.02
N SER A 23 3.31 -6.92 -4.76
CA SER A 23 4.28 -7.51 -3.83
C SER A 23 3.54 -8.50 -2.96
N THR A 24 4.05 -9.72 -2.90
CA THR A 24 3.55 -10.78 -2.03
C THR A 24 4.64 -11.13 -1.02
N GLN A 25 4.26 -11.20 0.24
CA GLN A 25 5.09 -11.67 1.34
C GLN A 25 4.41 -12.87 1.98
N GLU A 26 5.15 -13.96 2.11
CA GLU A 26 4.67 -15.18 2.74
C GLU A 26 5.59 -15.58 3.88
N HIS A 27 5.00 -15.96 5.01
CA HIS A 27 5.73 -16.44 6.18
C HIS A 27 5.15 -17.79 6.62
N TYR A 28 5.99 -18.79 6.56
CA TYR A 28 5.67 -20.18 6.89
C TYR A 28 6.23 -20.54 8.24
N VAL A 29 5.37 -20.81 9.20
CA VAL A 29 5.75 -21.33 10.52
C VAL A 29 5.49 -22.82 10.54
N LYS A 30 6.54 -23.62 10.48
CA LYS A 30 6.40 -25.07 10.43
C LYS A 30 5.94 -25.66 11.75
N ASP A 31 5.42 -26.88 11.67
CA ASP A 31 4.80 -27.65 12.74
C ASP A 31 5.67 -27.81 14.00
N ASN A 32 6.96 -28.03 13.81
CA ASN A 32 7.95 -28.21 14.88
C ASN A 32 8.74 -26.94 15.23
N SER A 33 8.29 -25.77 14.78
CA SER A 33 8.90 -24.50 15.17
C SER A 33 8.57 -24.15 16.62
N ASN A 34 9.43 -23.36 17.26
CA ASN A 34 9.20 -22.87 18.62
C ASN A 34 7.85 -22.13 18.76
N GLN A 35 7.44 -21.43 17.72
CA GLN A 35 6.16 -20.74 17.72
C GLN A 35 5.00 -21.74 17.71
N ALA A 36 5.00 -22.75 16.86
CA ALA A 36 3.95 -23.77 16.84
C ALA A 36 3.95 -24.59 18.13
N LEU A 37 5.11 -24.89 18.69
CA LEU A 37 5.22 -25.59 19.98
C LEU A 37 4.67 -24.75 21.15
N ALA A 38 4.86 -23.43 21.12
CA ALA A 38 4.28 -22.53 22.12
C ALA A 38 2.74 -22.60 22.15
N TYR A 39 2.09 -22.68 20.97
CA TYR A 39 0.63 -22.88 20.88
C TYR A 39 0.15 -24.21 21.47
N ARG A 40 1.03 -25.22 21.56
CA ARG A 40 0.71 -26.57 22.04
C ARG A 40 1.18 -26.85 23.46
N ALA A 41 1.91 -25.90 24.07
CA ALA A 41 2.50 -26.11 25.39
C ALA A 41 1.43 -26.28 26.48
N MET A 42 1.17 -27.53 26.88
CA MET A 42 0.16 -27.92 27.88
C MET A 42 0.54 -29.23 28.61
N SER A 43 1.84 -29.52 28.73
CA SER A 43 2.33 -30.77 29.29
C SER A 43 1.97 -31.02 30.74
N ASN A 44 1.74 -29.97 31.53
CA ASN A 44 1.25 -30.05 32.90
C ASN A 44 0.33 -28.84 33.22
N GLY A 45 -0.33 -28.88 34.39
CA GLY A 45 -1.31 -27.86 34.77
C GLY A 45 -0.71 -26.44 34.86
N ILE A 46 0.52 -26.29 35.37
CA ILE A 46 1.16 -24.99 35.52
C ILE A 46 1.43 -24.37 34.14
N ILE A 47 2.02 -25.13 33.23
CA ILE A 47 2.31 -24.67 31.86
C ILE A 47 1.02 -24.37 31.10
N ARG A 48 0.04 -25.27 31.18
CA ARG A 48 -1.27 -25.08 30.53
C ARG A 48 -1.95 -23.79 31.00
N ASP A 49 -2.04 -23.59 32.31
CA ASP A 49 -2.80 -22.49 32.89
C ASP A 49 -2.12 -21.13 32.67
N ALA A 50 -0.77 -21.13 32.55
CA ALA A 50 0.03 -19.95 32.18
C ALA A 50 0.07 -19.68 30.69
N ASN A 51 -0.29 -20.64 29.82
CA ASN A 51 -0.16 -20.49 28.37
C ASN A 51 -1.30 -19.64 27.78
N LYS A 52 -0.95 -18.42 27.37
CA LYS A 52 -1.86 -17.43 26.75
C LYS A 52 -2.33 -17.82 25.34
N TYR A 53 -1.68 -18.78 24.68
CA TYR A 53 -2.04 -19.23 23.35
C TYR A 53 -3.16 -20.26 23.35
N LEU A 54 -3.52 -20.83 24.47
CA LEU A 54 -4.62 -21.75 24.58
C LEU A 54 -5.97 -21.03 24.56
N TYR A 55 -6.97 -21.69 24.01
CA TYR A 55 -8.34 -21.24 24.04
C TYR A 55 -9.00 -21.67 25.35
N LYS A 56 -9.61 -20.71 26.05
CA LYS A 56 -10.48 -20.92 27.20
C LYS A 56 -11.88 -20.50 26.79
N ASP A 57 -12.87 -21.39 26.95
CA ASP A 57 -14.25 -21.04 26.62
C ASP A 57 -14.81 -20.09 27.68
N PRO A 58 -15.14 -18.83 27.30
CA PRO A 58 -15.67 -17.85 28.26
C PRO A 58 -17.04 -18.25 28.82
N ASN A 59 -17.79 -19.08 28.11
CA ASN A 59 -19.12 -19.52 28.52
C ASN A 59 -19.08 -20.80 29.37
N ASN A 60 -17.91 -21.48 29.45
CA ASN A 60 -17.76 -22.69 30.24
C ASN A 60 -16.40 -22.75 30.94
N PRO A 61 -16.27 -22.11 32.11
CA PRO A 61 -15.00 -22.01 32.83
C PRO A 61 -14.47 -23.35 33.37
N TYR A 62 -15.28 -24.39 33.37
CA TYR A 62 -14.91 -25.73 33.87
C TYR A 62 -14.22 -26.58 32.81
N VAL A 63 -14.27 -26.19 31.52
CA VAL A 63 -13.55 -26.89 30.47
C VAL A 63 -12.07 -26.47 30.51
N LEU A 64 -11.21 -27.48 30.45
CA LEU A 64 -9.76 -27.23 30.41
C LEU A 64 -9.35 -26.46 29.14
N PRO A 65 -8.39 -25.55 29.27
CA PRO A 65 -7.84 -24.85 28.12
C PRO A 65 -7.30 -25.84 27.06
N MET A 66 -7.54 -25.53 25.79
CA MET A 66 -7.13 -26.38 24.69
C MET A 66 -6.36 -25.60 23.63
N THR A 67 -5.47 -26.27 22.90
CA THR A 67 -4.76 -25.63 21.81
C THR A 67 -5.68 -25.36 20.61
N VAL A 68 -5.50 -24.20 19.99
CA VAL A 68 -6.15 -23.88 18.69
C VAL A 68 -5.31 -24.36 17.51
N LEU A 69 -4.13 -24.92 17.76
CA LEU A 69 -3.20 -25.44 16.75
C LEU A 69 -2.80 -26.89 17.10
N PRO A 70 -3.74 -27.85 17.07
CA PRO A 70 -3.42 -29.25 17.43
C PRO A 70 -2.44 -29.88 16.47
N TYR A 71 -2.54 -29.55 15.19
CA TYR A 71 -1.65 -30.02 14.12
C TYR A 71 -1.26 -28.87 13.20
N GLY A 72 -0.16 -29.07 12.44
CA GLY A 72 0.30 -28.10 11.45
C GLY A 72 0.96 -26.88 12.06
N GLY A 73 1.32 -25.95 11.22
CA GLY A 73 1.93 -24.67 11.58
C GLY A 73 1.02 -23.50 11.25
N LEU A 74 1.63 -22.32 11.15
CA LEU A 74 0.95 -21.08 10.78
C LEU A 74 1.37 -20.64 9.38
N TYR A 75 0.48 -19.97 8.69
CA TYR A 75 0.73 -19.36 7.41
C TYR A 75 0.23 -17.92 7.42
N HIS A 76 1.15 -17.00 7.14
CA HIS A 76 0.82 -15.58 7.01
C HIS A 76 1.12 -15.15 5.58
N LYS A 77 0.16 -14.49 4.95
CA LYS A 77 0.32 -13.95 3.61
C LYS A 77 -0.09 -12.48 3.59
N GLY A 78 0.76 -11.65 3.01
CA GLY A 78 0.48 -10.25 2.73
C GLY A 78 0.60 -9.98 1.23
N ASP A 79 -0.47 -9.51 0.61
CA ASP A 79 -0.47 -9.06 -0.78
C ASP A 79 -0.70 -7.55 -0.84
N ASN A 80 0.18 -6.85 -1.57
CA ASN A 80 0.04 -5.43 -1.84
C ASN A 80 -0.06 -5.23 -3.34
N ARG A 81 -1.06 -4.46 -3.77
CA ARG A 81 -1.22 -4.02 -5.16
C ARG A 81 -1.27 -2.50 -5.19
N MET A 82 -0.65 -1.92 -6.21
CA MET A 82 -0.71 -0.48 -6.45
C MET A 82 -0.85 -0.24 -7.94
N SER A 83 -1.82 0.60 -8.29
CA SER A 83 -1.98 1.17 -9.62
C SER A 83 -1.83 2.68 -9.49
N ASP A 84 -0.94 3.27 -10.28
CA ASP A 84 -0.65 4.71 -10.27
C ASP A 84 -0.80 5.23 -11.70
N TYR A 85 -1.69 6.20 -11.88
CA TYR A 85 -1.94 6.91 -13.12
C TYR A 85 -1.51 8.35 -12.94
N ASP A 86 -0.65 8.83 -13.82
CA ASP A 86 -0.17 10.20 -13.87
C ASP A 86 -0.43 10.76 -15.27
N ILE A 87 -1.15 11.87 -15.35
CA ILE A 87 -1.38 12.62 -16.59
C ILE A 87 -0.92 14.04 -16.35
N ARG A 88 0.01 14.49 -17.18
CA ARG A 88 0.58 15.82 -17.11
C ARG A 88 0.44 16.53 -18.45
N ALA A 89 -0.16 17.70 -18.42
CA ALA A 89 -0.22 18.60 -19.56
C ALA A 89 0.59 19.86 -19.26
N THR A 90 1.47 20.26 -20.18
CA THR A 90 2.26 21.49 -20.01
C THR A 90 2.24 22.34 -21.27
N ALA A 91 2.35 23.65 -21.07
CA ALA A 91 2.51 24.65 -22.13
C ALA A 91 3.74 25.47 -21.83
N ASN A 92 4.61 25.60 -22.80
CA ASN A 92 5.80 26.42 -22.73
C ASN A 92 5.77 27.44 -23.87
N TYR A 93 5.82 28.74 -23.54
CA TYR A 93 5.84 29.83 -24.51
C TYR A 93 7.07 30.69 -24.31
N SER A 94 7.85 30.87 -25.38
CA SER A 94 9.02 31.71 -25.39
C SER A 94 8.94 32.67 -26.57
N HIS A 95 9.03 33.95 -26.30
CA HIS A 95 9.00 34.98 -27.32
C HIS A 95 9.91 36.17 -27.01
N THR A 96 10.53 36.71 -28.04
CA THR A 96 11.34 37.93 -27.96
C THR A 96 10.65 39.04 -28.72
N PHE A 97 10.36 40.16 -28.04
CA PHE A 97 9.76 41.36 -28.61
C PHE A 97 10.79 42.45 -28.77
N ALA A 98 10.72 43.14 -29.91
CA ALA A 98 11.57 44.30 -30.19
C ALA A 98 13.06 44.10 -29.83
N GLU A 99 13.57 42.88 -29.98
CA GLU A 99 14.98 42.48 -29.73
C GLU A 99 15.50 42.71 -28.30
N LYS A 100 14.69 43.29 -27.42
CA LYS A 100 15.08 43.70 -26.06
C LYS A 100 14.28 43.03 -24.95
N HIS A 101 13.13 42.53 -25.27
CA HIS A 101 12.20 41.96 -24.30
C HIS A 101 12.06 40.45 -24.52
N ILE A 102 12.55 39.66 -23.60
CA ILE A 102 12.44 38.19 -23.64
C ILE A 102 11.41 37.79 -22.60
N MET A 103 10.42 37.04 -23.03
CA MET A 103 9.38 36.49 -22.16
C MET A 103 9.32 34.97 -22.29
N ASN A 104 9.45 34.28 -21.17
CA ASN A 104 9.23 32.84 -21.07
C ASN A 104 8.10 32.56 -20.09
N LEU A 105 7.08 31.86 -20.57
CA LEU A 105 5.94 31.45 -19.79
C LEU A 105 5.88 29.94 -19.80
N PHE A 106 5.74 29.35 -18.65
CA PHE A 106 5.55 27.93 -18.47
C PHE A 106 4.32 27.70 -17.59
N GLY A 107 3.44 26.82 -18.00
CA GLY A 107 2.29 26.43 -17.20
C GLY A 107 1.98 24.96 -17.40
N GLY A 108 1.42 24.35 -16.39
CA GLY A 108 1.04 22.95 -16.47
C GLY A 108 0.00 22.53 -15.43
N MET A 109 -0.60 21.39 -15.71
CA MET A 109 -1.47 20.67 -14.79
C MET A 109 -1.02 19.22 -14.69
N GLU A 110 -1.20 18.66 -13.52
CA GLU A 110 -0.92 17.25 -13.20
C GLU A 110 -2.13 16.64 -12.53
N LEU A 111 -2.56 15.49 -13.04
CA LEU A 111 -3.62 14.66 -12.47
C LEU A 111 -2.99 13.35 -12.06
N LYS A 112 -3.08 13.02 -10.78
CA LYS A 112 -2.54 11.78 -10.24
C LYS A 112 -3.61 10.98 -9.51
N SER A 113 -3.68 9.68 -9.78
CA SER A 113 -4.57 8.76 -9.09
C SER A 113 -3.79 7.52 -8.68
N ILE A 114 -3.72 7.28 -7.38
CA ILE A 114 -3.05 6.12 -6.81
C ILE A 114 -4.10 5.28 -6.10
N GLU A 115 -4.24 4.05 -6.55
CA GLU A 115 -5.05 3.03 -5.90
C GLU A 115 -4.14 1.99 -5.28
N ARG A 116 -4.30 1.74 -3.99
CA ARG A 116 -3.56 0.72 -3.25
C ARG A 116 -4.53 -0.22 -2.57
N GLN A 117 -4.22 -1.49 -2.62
CA GLN A 117 -4.95 -2.51 -1.88
C GLN A 117 -3.93 -3.36 -1.12
N ARG A 118 -4.14 -3.44 0.19
CA ARG A 118 -3.38 -4.34 1.06
C ARG A 118 -4.31 -5.42 1.55
N ASN A 119 -3.92 -6.66 1.30
CA ASN A 119 -4.62 -7.83 1.82
C ASN A 119 -3.66 -8.56 2.76
N ALA A 120 -4.14 -8.98 3.90
CA ALA A 120 -3.42 -9.85 4.80
C ALA A 120 -4.30 -11.06 5.12
N PHE A 121 -3.67 -12.23 5.20
CA PHE A 121 -4.28 -13.48 5.57
C PHE A 121 -3.43 -14.19 6.60
N GLU A 122 -4.06 -14.70 7.64
CA GLU A 122 -3.44 -15.56 8.65
C GLU A 122 -4.24 -16.86 8.74
N GLY A 123 -3.55 -17.98 8.56
CA GLY A 123 -4.11 -19.32 8.68
C GLY A 123 -3.35 -20.16 9.71
N ALA A 124 -4.07 -20.89 10.53
CA ALA A 124 -3.51 -21.87 11.45
C ALA A 124 -3.85 -23.29 10.99
N GLY A 125 -2.98 -24.25 11.33
CA GLY A 125 -3.21 -25.67 11.05
C GLY A 125 -2.74 -26.12 9.68
N LEU A 126 -1.86 -25.40 9.00
CA LEU A 126 -1.31 -25.83 7.72
C LEU A 126 -0.30 -26.94 7.93
N ARG A 127 -0.61 -28.14 7.42
CA ARG A 127 0.26 -29.33 7.53
C ARG A 127 1.27 -29.37 6.40
N TYR A 128 2.48 -28.95 6.68
CA TYR A 128 3.57 -28.91 5.70
C TYR A 128 4.08 -30.32 5.34
N ASP A 129 4.01 -31.25 6.29
CA ASP A 129 4.37 -32.66 6.13
C ASP A 129 3.41 -33.44 5.21
N ALA A 130 2.16 -32.97 5.10
CA ALA A 130 1.10 -33.60 4.31
C ALA A 130 0.79 -32.83 3.00
N GLY A 131 1.76 -32.07 2.46
CA GLY A 131 1.59 -31.33 1.21
C GLY A 131 0.78 -30.04 1.36
N MET A 132 0.94 -29.33 2.48
CA MET A 132 0.29 -28.06 2.78
C MET A 132 -1.25 -28.16 2.91
N VAL A 133 -1.75 -29.29 3.38
CA VAL A 133 -3.18 -29.49 3.62
C VAL A 133 -3.60 -28.78 4.91
N PRO A 134 -4.60 -27.88 4.88
CA PRO A 134 -5.07 -27.20 6.08
C PRO A 134 -5.87 -28.14 6.98
N PHE A 135 -5.68 -28.00 8.28
CA PHE A 135 -6.48 -28.66 9.32
C PHE A 135 -7.07 -27.62 10.25
N TYR A 136 -8.37 -27.39 10.12
CA TYR A 136 -9.08 -26.37 10.90
C TYR A 136 -9.84 -26.98 12.05
N ILE A 137 -9.84 -26.27 13.20
CA ILE A 137 -10.75 -26.50 14.29
C ILE A 137 -11.58 -25.22 14.54
N TYR A 138 -12.85 -25.37 14.95
CA TYR A 138 -13.74 -24.23 15.11
C TYR A 138 -13.29 -23.27 16.22
N GLN A 139 -12.57 -23.75 17.21
CA GLN A 139 -12.03 -22.96 18.32
C GLN A 139 -11.03 -21.89 17.86
N TYR A 140 -10.31 -22.12 16.76
CA TYR A 140 -9.46 -21.11 16.16
C TYR A 140 -10.27 -19.89 15.72
N PHE A 141 -11.35 -20.10 15.00
CA PHE A 141 -12.23 -19.04 14.54
C PHE A 141 -12.98 -18.38 15.69
N LYS A 142 -13.47 -19.15 16.65
CA LYS A 142 -14.14 -18.63 17.84
C LYS A 142 -13.22 -17.72 18.65
N ARG A 143 -11.98 -18.13 18.89
CA ARG A 143 -10.96 -17.32 19.54
C ARG A 143 -10.67 -16.04 18.78
N SER A 144 -10.54 -16.11 17.46
CA SER A 144 -10.27 -14.93 16.62
C SER A 144 -11.39 -13.89 16.74
N LEU A 145 -12.65 -14.34 16.69
CA LEU A 145 -13.81 -13.45 16.87
C LEU A 145 -13.86 -12.84 18.27
N GLU A 146 -13.64 -13.63 19.32
CA GLU A 146 -13.68 -13.19 20.72
C GLU A 146 -12.54 -12.22 21.07
N SER A 147 -11.38 -12.36 20.43
CA SER A 147 -10.24 -11.47 20.61
C SER A 147 -10.25 -10.24 19.69
N GLY A 148 -11.29 -10.09 18.86
CA GLY A 148 -11.39 -9.01 17.89
C GLY A 148 -10.36 -9.09 16.74
N ASN A 149 -9.71 -10.23 16.57
CA ASN A 149 -8.78 -10.47 15.48
C ASN A 149 -9.50 -11.11 14.29
N THR A 150 -9.20 -10.61 13.10
CA THR A 150 -9.67 -11.21 11.86
C THR A 150 -8.54 -12.02 11.22
N TYR A 151 -8.87 -13.20 10.70
CA TYR A 151 -7.90 -14.04 9.98
C TYR A 151 -7.62 -13.53 8.56
N TYR A 152 -8.36 -12.52 8.11
CA TYR A 152 -8.06 -11.79 6.89
C TYR A 152 -8.36 -10.30 7.05
N THR A 153 -7.64 -9.48 6.29
CA THR A 153 -7.87 -8.04 6.21
C THR A 153 -7.78 -7.60 4.76
N ILE A 154 -8.70 -6.72 4.35
CA ILE A 154 -8.68 -6.08 3.04
C ILE A 154 -8.76 -4.58 3.29
N ALA A 155 -7.69 -3.86 2.95
CA ALA A 155 -7.58 -2.43 3.18
C ALA A 155 -7.29 -1.69 1.86
N PRO A 156 -8.33 -1.24 1.14
CA PRO A 156 -8.17 -0.37 -0.01
C PRO A 156 -7.85 1.06 0.43
N THR A 157 -7.01 1.74 -0.32
CA THR A 157 -6.69 3.15 -0.13
C THR A 157 -6.59 3.82 -1.49
N ASN A 158 -7.34 4.90 -1.68
CA ASN A 158 -7.36 5.68 -2.91
C ASN A 158 -6.87 7.09 -2.58
N SER A 159 -5.95 7.60 -3.38
CA SER A 159 -5.47 8.98 -3.31
C SER A 159 -5.54 9.58 -4.69
N ARG A 160 -6.15 10.75 -4.78
CA ARG A 160 -6.27 11.51 -6.04
C ARG A 160 -5.78 12.91 -5.77
N SER A 161 -4.97 13.45 -6.66
CA SER A 161 -4.50 14.82 -6.55
C SER A 161 -4.53 15.53 -7.90
N VAL A 162 -4.77 16.83 -7.84
CA VAL A 162 -4.72 17.74 -8.96
C VAL A 162 -3.75 18.86 -8.59
N ALA A 163 -2.79 19.13 -9.45
CA ALA A 163 -1.88 20.25 -9.27
C ALA A 163 -1.87 21.14 -10.51
N PHE A 164 -1.85 22.46 -10.28
CA PHE A 164 -1.60 23.48 -11.29
C PHE A 164 -0.35 24.23 -10.93
N TYR A 165 0.50 24.49 -11.91
CA TYR A 165 1.74 25.22 -11.68
C TYR A 165 2.05 26.13 -12.86
N GLY A 166 2.73 27.21 -12.57
CA GLY A 166 3.13 28.18 -13.58
C GLY A 166 4.40 28.92 -13.18
N ASN A 167 5.15 29.29 -14.18
CA ASN A 167 6.32 30.15 -14.05
C ASN A 167 6.30 31.20 -15.16
N ALA A 168 6.62 32.42 -14.80
CA ALA A 168 6.79 33.52 -15.75
C ALA A 168 8.16 34.19 -15.53
N THR A 169 8.94 34.27 -16.59
CA THR A 169 10.21 34.96 -16.57
C THR A 169 10.20 36.05 -17.64
N TYR A 170 10.52 37.26 -17.24
CA TYR A 170 10.66 38.41 -18.14
C TYR A 170 12.05 39.00 -17.99
N SER A 171 12.71 39.23 -19.10
CA SER A 171 14.04 39.88 -19.16
C SER A 171 14.03 41.08 -20.09
N TYR A 172 14.55 42.21 -19.61
CA TYR A 172 14.74 43.42 -20.39
C TYR A 172 16.20 43.64 -20.68
N GLN A 173 16.59 43.65 -21.95
CA GLN A 173 17.94 43.84 -22.46
C GLN A 173 18.99 42.91 -21.82
N GLY A 174 18.58 41.79 -21.22
CA GLY A 174 19.50 40.91 -20.46
C GLY A 174 20.03 41.51 -19.15
N ARG A 175 19.60 42.75 -18.79
CA ARG A 175 20.06 43.45 -17.57
C ARG A 175 19.14 43.29 -16.40
N TYR A 176 17.82 43.28 -16.63
CA TYR A 176 16.82 43.17 -15.60
C TYR A 176 16.02 41.90 -15.85
N VAL A 177 15.94 41.01 -14.85
CA VAL A 177 15.25 39.75 -14.94
C VAL A 177 14.25 39.66 -13.78
N PHE A 178 12.97 39.42 -14.10
CA PHE A 178 11.92 39.15 -13.15
C PHE A 178 11.45 37.73 -13.34
N ASN A 179 11.30 37.00 -12.24
CA ASN A 179 10.79 35.62 -12.23
C ASN A 179 9.69 35.47 -11.17
N GLY A 180 8.59 34.86 -11.55
CA GLY A 180 7.48 34.53 -10.65
C GLY A 180 7.05 33.09 -10.85
N THR A 181 6.83 32.36 -9.76
CA THR A 181 6.37 30.97 -9.75
C THR A 181 5.12 30.84 -8.90
N LEU A 182 4.15 30.09 -9.39
CA LEU A 182 2.91 29.75 -8.68
C LEU A 182 2.69 28.23 -8.74
N ARG A 183 2.25 27.63 -7.61
CA ARG A 183 1.78 26.25 -7.55
C ARG A 183 0.55 26.19 -6.66
N TYR A 184 -0.46 25.49 -7.14
CA TYR A 184 -1.66 25.14 -6.39
C TYR A 184 -1.85 23.63 -6.47
N GLU A 185 -2.10 22.98 -5.34
CA GLU A 185 -2.31 21.54 -5.25
C GLU A 185 -3.53 21.27 -4.34
N GLY A 186 -4.39 20.35 -4.80
CA GLY A 186 -5.56 19.88 -4.06
C GLY A 186 -5.67 18.36 -4.12
N SER A 187 -6.19 17.76 -3.05
CA SER A 187 -6.41 16.29 -2.92
C SER A 187 -7.83 16.03 -2.41
#